data_7f8bc6c836facd978d8bec51408fe424
#
_entry.id   7f8bc6c836facd978d8bec51408fe424
#
_cell.length_a   1.000
_cell.length_b   1.000
_cell.length_c   1.000
_cell.angle_alpha   90.00
_cell.angle_beta   90.00
_cell.angle_gamma   90.00
#
_symmetry.space_group_name_H-M   'P 1'
#
loop_
_entity.id
_entity.type
_entity.pdbx_description
1 polymer ?
#
loop_
_entity_poly.entity_id
_entity_poly.type
_entity_poly.pdbx_seq_one_letter_code
_entity_poly.pdbx_strand_id
1 'polypeptide(L)'
;SNRRVYCIQKDKTGYMWFLTHEGIDRYNGKEFKRYKLMDGDAEVNSLLNLNWLYIDQEGVLWEIGKKGKVFRYDQIHDCFSLVYKLPMESFSEQPDPVTYAWLDQNKHIWLCNKDTIFLYNTDTKQVTHIKNDISEEITDIEQIDESHFFIGTEMGIHYAQLENNALKLINCDKLESVKAQVSDLHFDKKIRKLFIGTFLRGIMVYDMNTKSVIRPDYNLKDISITRFKPLNDKELLIATDGGGVHKINMDTYQIVPEIVADYNLSLI
;
A
#
# COMPACT_ATOMS: atom_id res chain seq x y z
N SER A 1 14.41 -22.73 -4.39
CA SER A 1 13.48 -21.97 -5.23
C SER A 1 13.34 -20.57 -4.66
N ASN A 2 13.68 -19.54 -5.42
CA ASN A 2 13.52 -18.15 -5.02
C ASN A 2 12.03 -17.80 -5.04
N ARG A 3 11.33 -18.03 -3.93
CA ARG A 3 9.95 -17.59 -3.75
C ARG A 3 9.99 -16.14 -3.31
N ARG A 4 9.74 -15.23 -4.24
CA ARG A 4 9.59 -13.82 -3.91
C ARG A 4 8.23 -13.60 -3.25
N VAL A 5 8.22 -13.00 -2.05
CA VAL A 5 7.02 -12.55 -1.34
C VAL A 5 6.83 -11.06 -1.65
N TYR A 6 5.63 -10.68 -2.07
CA TYR A 6 5.29 -9.29 -2.41
C TYR A 6 4.53 -8.59 -1.28
N CYS A 7 3.71 -9.35 -0.55
CA CYS A 7 2.89 -8.82 0.53
C CYS A 7 2.65 -9.88 1.59
N ILE A 8 2.57 -9.45 2.84
CA ILE A 8 2.22 -10.29 3.98
C ILE A 8 1.09 -9.60 4.74
N GLN A 9 0.01 -10.34 5.00
CA GLN A 9 -1.11 -9.88 5.80
C GLN A 9 -1.42 -10.87 6.92
N LYS A 10 -1.82 -10.35 8.08
CA LYS A 10 -2.30 -11.17 9.19
C LYS A 10 -3.79 -10.93 9.37
N ASP A 11 -4.60 -11.99 9.27
CA ASP A 11 -6.02 -11.87 9.48
C ASP A 11 -6.42 -11.88 10.97
N LYS A 12 -7.70 -11.59 11.22
CA LYS A 12 -8.26 -11.52 12.59
C LYS A 12 -8.23 -12.87 13.33
N THR A 13 -8.10 -13.98 12.61
CA THR A 13 -8.01 -15.33 13.18
C THR A 13 -6.57 -15.75 13.50
N GLY A 14 -5.61 -14.92 13.08
CA GLY A 14 -4.18 -15.13 13.34
C GLY A 14 -3.43 -15.84 12.23
N TYR A 15 -4.10 -16.20 11.12
CA TYR A 15 -3.42 -16.73 9.95
C TYR A 15 -2.58 -15.66 9.27
N MET A 16 -1.43 -16.10 8.74
CA MET A 16 -0.57 -15.27 7.91
C MET A 16 -0.82 -15.58 6.44
N TRP A 17 -1.10 -14.56 5.65
CA TRP A 17 -1.32 -14.64 4.23
C TRP A 17 -0.15 -14.04 3.49
N PHE A 18 0.33 -14.76 2.50
CA PHE A 18 1.49 -14.40 1.70
C PHE A 18 1.10 -14.29 0.24
N LEU A 19 1.29 -13.11 -0.33
CA LEU A 19 1.23 -12.93 -1.77
C LEU A 19 2.62 -13.20 -2.34
N THR A 20 2.73 -14.22 -3.16
CA THR A 20 3.99 -14.68 -3.72
C THR A 20 3.97 -14.67 -5.24
N HIS A 21 5.13 -14.81 -5.87
CA HIS A 21 5.20 -14.98 -7.34
C HIS A 21 4.36 -16.18 -7.83
N GLU A 22 4.16 -17.19 -7.02
CA GLU A 22 3.44 -18.41 -7.39
C GLU A 22 1.96 -18.41 -7.00
N GLY A 23 1.46 -17.37 -6.33
CA GLY A 23 0.06 -17.27 -5.88
C GLY A 23 -0.07 -16.80 -4.44
N ILE A 24 -1.23 -17.05 -3.86
CA ILE A 24 -1.55 -16.70 -2.49
C ILE A 24 -1.42 -17.96 -1.61
N ASP A 25 -0.61 -17.86 -0.59
CA ASP A 25 -0.42 -18.91 0.41
C ASP A 25 -0.90 -18.43 1.79
N ARG A 26 -1.60 -19.29 2.54
CA ARG A 26 -1.98 -19.06 3.94
C ARG A 26 -1.17 -19.98 4.86
N TYR A 27 -0.63 -19.43 5.93
CA TYR A 27 0.10 -20.16 6.96
C TYR A 27 -0.67 -20.17 8.29
N ASN A 28 -0.82 -21.34 8.87
CA ASN A 28 -1.57 -21.55 10.12
C ASN A 28 -0.68 -21.76 11.35
N GLY A 29 0.64 -21.52 11.23
CA GLY A 29 1.64 -21.81 12.26
C GLY A 29 2.34 -23.17 12.08
N LYS A 30 1.83 -24.05 11.22
CA LYS A 30 2.38 -25.39 10.97
C LYS A 30 2.63 -25.66 9.50
N GLU A 31 1.66 -25.34 8.64
CA GLU A 31 1.67 -25.67 7.22
C GLU A 31 1.17 -24.52 6.37
N PHE A 32 1.57 -24.53 5.10
CA PHE A 32 1.10 -23.61 4.07
C PHE A 32 0.00 -24.27 3.25
N LYS A 33 -1.08 -23.52 3.00
CA LYS A 33 -2.11 -23.86 2.04
C LYS A 33 -2.12 -22.86 0.91
N ARG A 34 -2.04 -23.35 -0.34
CA ARG A 34 -2.15 -22.54 -1.54
C ARG A 34 -3.61 -22.32 -1.92
N TYR A 35 -3.92 -21.10 -2.33
CA TYR A 35 -5.26 -20.68 -2.73
C TYR A 35 -5.35 -20.46 -4.23
N LYS A 36 -6.50 -20.83 -4.78
CA LYS A 36 -6.85 -20.64 -6.17
C LYS A 36 -7.59 -19.33 -6.36
N LEU A 37 -7.38 -18.71 -7.52
CA LEU A 37 -8.19 -17.59 -8.02
C LEU A 37 -9.21 -18.17 -8.99
N MET A 38 -10.49 -17.86 -8.78
CA MET A 38 -11.61 -18.41 -9.55
C MET A 38 -12.34 -17.30 -10.31
N ASP A 39 -12.63 -17.55 -11.58
CA ASP A 39 -13.52 -16.75 -12.45
C ASP A 39 -14.69 -17.65 -12.83
N GLY A 40 -15.79 -17.58 -12.07
CA GLY A 40 -16.82 -18.60 -12.06
C GLY A 40 -16.23 -19.96 -11.64
N ASP A 41 -16.46 -20.98 -12.45
CA ASP A 41 -15.92 -22.34 -12.23
C ASP A 41 -14.49 -22.54 -12.76
N ALA A 42 -13.93 -21.55 -13.45
CA ALA A 42 -12.61 -21.65 -14.06
C ALA A 42 -11.51 -21.13 -13.10
N GLU A 43 -10.44 -21.91 -12.95
CA GLU A 43 -9.23 -21.44 -12.27
C GLU A 43 -8.46 -20.45 -13.14
N VAL A 44 -8.19 -19.27 -12.60
CA VAL A 44 -7.38 -18.24 -13.26
C VAL A 44 -5.91 -18.49 -12.97
N ASN A 45 -5.08 -18.48 -13.99
CA ASN A 45 -3.64 -18.59 -13.81
C ASN A 45 -3.11 -17.38 -13.02
N SER A 46 -2.66 -17.61 -11.80
CA SER A 46 -2.19 -16.59 -10.86
C SER A 46 -0.83 -16.00 -11.25
N LEU A 47 -0.02 -16.71 -12.02
CA LEU A 47 1.40 -16.41 -12.24
C LEU A 47 1.68 -15.05 -12.93
N LEU A 48 0.69 -14.40 -13.49
CA LEU A 48 0.89 -13.20 -14.30
C LEU A 48 0.22 -11.93 -13.79
N ASN A 49 -0.51 -11.98 -12.65
CA ASN A 49 -1.44 -10.90 -12.35
C ASN A 49 -1.50 -10.45 -10.88
N LEU A 50 -0.81 -11.10 -9.96
CA LEU A 50 -0.92 -10.80 -8.52
C LEU A 50 0.02 -9.66 -8.11
N ASN A 51 -0.51 -8.62 -7.47
CA ASN A 51 0.33 -7.52 -6.99
C ASN A 51 -0.02 -6.98 -5.62
N TRP A 52 -1.30 -6.94 -5.26
CA TRP A 52 -1.73 -6.33 -4.00
C TRP A 52 -2.68 -7.25 -3.24
N LEU A 53 -2.43 -7.41 -1.96
CA LEU A 53 -3.28 -8.17 -1.04
C LEU A 53 -3.63 -7.28 0.15
N TYR A 54 -4.92 -7.04 0.35
CA TYR A 54 -5.44 -6.21 1.43
C TYR A 54 -6.43 -6.96 2.30
N ILE A 55 -6.53 -6.52 3.54
CA ILE A 55 -7.58 -6.94 4.48
C ILE A 55 -8.37 -5.69 4.84
N ASP A 56 -9.69 -5.72 4.63
CA ASP A 56 -10.56 -4.61 5.00
C ASP A 56 -10.86 -4.59 6.51
N GLN A 57 -11.60 -3.57 6.94
CA GLN A 57 -11.96 -3.40 8.35
C GLN A 57 -12.86 -4.53 8.89
N GLU A 58 -13.57 -5.23 8.02
CA GLU A 58 -14.40 -6.39 8.36
C GLU A 58 -13.57 -7.68 8.44
N GLY A 59 -12.35 -7.66 7.95
CA GLY A 59 -11.42 -8.79 7.92
C GLY A 59 -11.51 -9.61 6.64
N VAL A 60 -12.14 -9.08 5.59
CA VAL A 60 -12.21 -9.73 4.29
C VAL A 60 -10.92 -9.47 3.51
N LEU A 61 -10.38 -10.51 2.89
CA LEU A 61 -9.20 -10.39 2.03
C LEU A 61 -9.61 -10.05 0.59
N TRP A 62 -8.83 -9.15 0.03
CA TRP A 62 -8.96 -8.68 -1.35
C TRP A 62 -7.62 -8.83 -2.06
N GLU A 63 -7.63 -9.48 -3.20
CA GLU A 63 -6.50 -9.55 -4.11
C GLU A 63 -6.78 -8.70 -5.34
N ILE A 64 -5.78 -7.93 -5.76
CA ILE A 64 -5.90 -7.02 -6.89
C ILE A 64 -4.72 -7.26 -7.82
N GLY A 65 -5.02 -7.54 -9.07
CA GLY A 65 -4.01 -7.78 -10.09
C GLY A 65 -3.76 -6.58 -11.00
N LYS A 66 -2.55 -6.47 -11.54
CA LYS A 66 -2.16 -5.43 -12.52
C LYS A 66 -3.05 -5.37 -13.76
N LYS A 67 -3.69 -6.48 -14.12
CA LYS A 67 -4.67 -6.54 -15.22
C LYS A 67 -6.06 -5.99 -14.85
N GLY A 68 -6.18 -5.36 -13.67
CA GLY A 68 -7.43 -4.78 -13.19
C GLY A 68 -8.50 -5.79 -12.79
N LYS A 69 -8.08 -7.00 -12.43
CA LYS A 69 -8.97 -7.99 -11.81
C LYS A 69 -8.94 -7.82 -10.30
N VAL A 70 -10.12 -7.88 -9.67
CA VAL A 70 -10.30 -7.82 -8.23
C VAL A 70 -10.95 -9.10 -7.76
N PHE A 71 -10.29 -9.79 -6.86
CA PHE A 71 -10.78 -11.01 -6.25
C PHE A 71 -11.06 -10.80 -4.77
N ARG A 72 -12.12 -11.42 -4.30
CA ARG A 72 -12.52 -11.44 -2.89
C ARG A 72 -12.38 -12.86 -2.34
N TYR A 73 -11.82 -13.00 -1.16
CA TYR A 73 -11.79 -14.29 -0.48
C TYR A 73 -13.21 -14.73 -0.08
N ASP A 74 -13.60 -15.88 -0.53
CA ASP A 74 -14.85 -16.57 -0.16
C ASP A 74 -14.54 -17.65 0.87
N GLN A 75 -14.98 -17.42 2.10
CA GLN A 75 -14.78 -18.39 3.18
C GLN A 75 -15.58 -19.70 3.01
N ILE A 76 -16.72 -19.65 2.31
CA ILE A 76 -17.59 -20.80 2.14
C ILE A 76 -16.95 -21.80 1.17
N HIS A 77 -16.45 -21.29 0.03
CA HIS A 77 -15.79 -22.10 -0.98
C HIS A 77 -14.28 -22.21 -0.79
N ASP A 78 -13.74 -21.49 0.21
CA ASP A 78 -12.32 -21.46 0.57
C ASP A 78 -11.39 -21.18 -0.63
N CYS A 79 -11.77 -20.17 -1.42
CA CYS A 79 -11.04 -19.69 -2.61
C CYS A 79 -11.18 -18.17 -2.78
N PHE A 80 -10.43 -17.59 -3.73
CA PHE A 80 -10.62 -16.22 -4.14
C PHE A 80 -11.48 -16.15 -5.40
N SER A 81 -12.63 -15.51 -5.34
CA SER A 81 -13.57 -15.37 -6.44
C SER A 81 -13.47 -14.01 -7.10
N LEU A 82 -13.45 -13.96 -8.42
CA LEU A 82 -13.47 -12.72 -9.19
C LEU A 82 -14.76 -11.94 -8.93
N VAL A 83 -14.64 -10.69 -8.49
CA VAL A 83 -15.80 -9.83 -8.21
C VAL A 83 -15.86 -8.60 -9.12
N TYR A 84 -14.72 -8.20 -9.70
CA TYR A 84 -14.66 -7.10 -10.65
C TYR A 84 -13.49 -7.26 -11.63
N LYS A 85 -13.67 -6.74 -12.82
CA LYS A 85 -12.65 -6.69 -13.87
C LYS A 85 -12.80 -5.37 -14.63
N LEU A 86 -11.70 -4.63 -14.78
CA LEU A 86 -11.67 -3.45 -15.62
C LEU A 86 -12.04 -3.80 -17.08
N PRO A 87 -12.86 -2.98 -17.75
CA PRO A 87 -13.18 -3.16 -19.16
C PRO A 87 -11.90 -3.08 -20.02
N MET A 88 -11.57 -4.13 -20.74
CA MET A 88 -10.34 -4.22 -21.57
C MET A 88 -10.30 -3.18 -22.69
N GLU A 89 -11.45 -2.71 -23.15
CA GLU A 89 -11.56 -1.73 -24.23
C GLU A 89 -10.95 -0.36 -23.88
N SER A 90 -10.82 -0.07 -22.57
CA SER A 90 -10.22 1.17 -22.09
C SER A 90 -8.69 1.19 -22.12
N PHE A 91 -8.02 0.05 -22.46
CA PHE A 91 -6.57 -0.11 -22.24
C PHE A 91 -5.86 -0.86 -23.36
N SER A 92 -6.27 -0.68 -24.62
CA SER A 92 -5.81 -1.47 -25.77
C SER A 92 -4.29 -1.45 -26.02
N GLU A 93 -3.54 -0.55 -25.41
CA GLU A 93 -2.11 -0.37 -25.67
C GLU A 93 -1.19 -0.62 -24.47
N GLN A 94 -1.72 -0.86 -23.25
CA GLN A 94 -0.90 -1.05 -22.06
C GLN A 94 -0.92 -2.50 -21.55
N PRO A 95 0.26 -3.11 -21.35
CA PRO A 95 0.34 -4.49 -20.83
C PRO A 95 -0.19 -4.63 -19.41
N ASP A 96 -0.05 -3.58 -18.58
CA ASP A 96 -0.50 -3.52 -17.19
C ASP A 96 -1.32 -2.25 -16.93
N PRO A 97 -2.67 -2.33 -17.02
CA PRO A 97 -3.53 -1.15 -16.90
C PRO A 97 -3.58 -0.55 -15.49
N VAL A 98 -3.23 -1.32 -14.45
CA VAL A 98 -3.16 -0.83 -13.07
C VAL A 98 -1.71 -0.71 -12.66
N THR A 99 -1.27 0.53 -12.40
CA THR A 99 0.09 0.83 -11.93
C THR A 99 0.16 0.80 -10.40
N TYR A 100 -0.92 1.20 -9.73
CA TYR A 100 -1.05 1.15 -8.29
C TYR A 100 -2.49 0.81 -7.89
N ALA A 101 -2.65 0.00 -6.84
CA ALA A 101 -3.95 -0.27 -6.25
C ALA A 101 -3.91 -0.14 -4.73
N TRP A 102 -5.01 0.32 -4.16
CA TRP A 102 -5.13 0.56 -2.73
C TRP A 102 -6.56 0.37 -2.24
N LEU A 103 -6.73 -0.08 -1.00
CA LEU A 103 -8.02 -0.23 -0.34
C LEU A 103 -8.15 0.82 0.76
N ASP A 104 -9.10 1.75 0.62
CA ASP A 104 -9.33 2.81 1.59
C ASP A 104 -10.21 2.39 2.77
N GLN A 105 -10.32 3.28 3.77
CA GLN A 105 -11.18 3.07 4.94
C GLN A 105 -12.67 3.24 4.63
N ASN A 106 -13.02 3.80 3.47
CA ASN A 106 -14.39 4.03 3.00
C ASN A 106 -14.90 2.89 2.11
N LYS A 107 -14.19 1.75 2.12
CA LYS A 107 -14.52 0.53 1.34
C LYS A 107 -14.42 0.73 -0.17
N HIS A 108 -13.51 1.58 -0.64
CA HIS A 108 -13.19 1.69 -2.05
C HIS A 108 -11.85 1.04 -2.35
N ILE A 109 -11.83 0.22 -3.39
CA ILE A 109 -10.58 -0.21 -4.02
C ILE A 109 -10.27 0.80 -5.11
N TRP A 110 -9.14 1.47 -4.97
CA TRP A 110 -8.56 2.38 -5.93
C TRP A 110 -7.75 1.58 -6.94
N LEU A 111 -8.09 1.67 -8.21
CA LEU A 111 -7.32 1.09 -9.30
C LEU A 111 -6.77 2.25 -10.11
N CYS A 112 -5.52 2.59 -9.85
CA CYS A 112 -4.88 3.75 -10.45
C CYS A 112 -4.16 3.36 -11.75
N ASN A 113 -4.39 4.14 -12.78
CA ASN A 113 -3.54 4.14 -13.95
C ASN A 113 -3.09 5.57 -14.27
N LYS A 114 -2.36 5.73 -15.37
CA LYS A 114 -1.80 7.02 -15.75
C LYS A 114 -2.84 8.13 -15.89
N ASP A 115 -4.01 7.82 -16.45
CA ASP A 115 -4.98 8.83 -16.84
C ASP A 115 -6.27 8.79 -16.01
N THR A 116 -6.53 7.68 -15.31
CA THR A 116 -7.79 7.44 -14.62
C THR A 116 -7.59 6.68 -13.32
N ILE A 117 -8.36 7.04 -12.31
CA ILE A 117 -8.51 6.26 -11.08
C ILE A 117 -9.92 5.69 -11.08
N PHE A 118 -10.02 4.37 -10.98
CA PHE A 118 -11.29 3.67 -10.84
C PHE A 118 -11.50 3.35 -9.37
N LEU A 119 -12.58 3.87 -8.79
CA LEU A 119 -12.99 3.57 -7.43
C LEU A 119 -14.06 2.48 -7.45
N TYR A 120 -13.68 1.26 -7.12
CA TYR A 120 -14.62 0.16 -6.94
C TYR A 120 -15.10 0.13 -5.49
N ASN A 121 -16.40 0.38 -5.27
CA ASN A 121 -16.99 0.27 -3.94
C ASN A 121 -17.28 -1.19 -3.62
N THR A 122 -16.70 -1.71 -2.52
CA THR A 122 -16.78 -3.14 -2.17
C THR A 122 -18.15 -3.59 -1.68
N ASP A 123 -18.99 -2.68 -1.20
CA ASP A 123 -20.37 -2.99 -0.76
C ASP A 123 -21.36 -2.90 -1.91
N THR A 124 -21.38 -1.75 -2.60
CA THR A 124 -22.37 -1.49 -3.66
C THR A 124 -21.98 -2.10 -5.01
N LYS A 125 -20.70 -2.49 -5.16
CA LYS A 125 -20.09 -3.00 -6.40
C LYS A 125 -20.12 -2.00 -7.57
N GLN A 126 -20.40 -0.73 -7.27
CA GLN A 126 -20.37 0.35 -8.25
C GLN A 126 -18.94 0.83 -8.47
N VAL A 127 -18.68 1.32 -9.67
CA VAL A 127 -17.38 1.90 -10.04
C VAL A 127 -17.58 3.36 -10.41
N THR A 128 -16.77 4.22 -9.81
CA THR A 128 -16.66 5.63 -10.15
C THR A 128 -15.35 5.87 -10.87
N HIS A 129 -15.40 6.62 -11.97
CA HIS A 129 -14.22 6.99 -12.74
C HIS A 129 -13.80 8.41 -12.35
N ILE A 130 -12.55 8.58 -11.99
CA ILE A 130 -11.96 9.85 -11.61
C ILE A 130 -10.79 10.12 -12.55
N LYS A 131 -10.73 11.33 -13.09
CA LYS A 131 -9.57 11.76 -13.85
C LYS A 131 -8.34 11.79 -12.93
N ASN A 132 -7.26 11.17 -13.36
CA ASN A 132 -5.99 11.26 -12.66
C ASN A 132 -5.21 12.47 -13.18
N ASP A 133 -5.13 13.52 -12.37
CA ASP A 133 -4.36 14.72 -12.71
C ASP A 133 -2.92 14.66 -12.16
N ILE A 134 -2.52 13.53 -11.57
CA ILE A 134 -1.15 13.26 -11.14
C ILE A 134 -0.40 12.67 -12.32
N SER A 135 0.59 13.40 -12.82
CA SER A 135 1.36 13.00 -14.01
C SER A 135 2.36 11.88 -13.74
N GLU A 136 2.74 11.74 -12.47
CA GLU A 136 3.75 10.80 -12.01
C GLU A 136 3.12 9.47 -11.61
N GLU A 137 3.90 8.41 -11.60
CA GLU A 137 3.44 7.12 -11.11
C GLU A 137 3.20 7.17 -9.59
N ILE A 138 1.99 6.78 -9.18
CA ILE A 138 1.62 6.68 -7.76
C ILE A 138 2.34 5.47 -7.15
N THR A 139 3.00 5.68 -6.03
CA THR A 139 3.76 4.65 -5.31
C THR A 139 3.12 4.27 -3.98
N ASP A 140 2.41 5.21 -3.35
CA ASP A 140 1.68 4.95 -2.12
C ASP A 140 0.56 5.97 -1.89
N ILE A 141 -0.48 5.57 -1.13
CA ILE A 141 -1.59 6.44 -0.74
C ILE A 141 -1.86 6.26 0.75
N GLU A 142 -1.90 7.36 1.48
CA GLU A 142 -2.23 7.38 2.90
C GLU A 142 -3.44 8.26 3.17
N GLN A 143 -4.46 7.67 3.82
CA GLN A 143 -5.72 8.35 4.11
C GLN A 143 -5.66 9.13 5.43
N ILE A 144 -5.95 10.41 5.38
CA ILE A 144 -5.97 11.31 6.54
C ILE A 144 -7.35 11.24 7.23
N ASP A 145 -8.39 11.44 6.44
CA ASP A 145 -9.80 11.39 6.85
C ASP A 145 -10.69 10.86 5.70
N GLU A 146 -11.99 11.02 5.76
CA GLU A 146 -12.93 10.48 4.77
C GLU A 146 -12.68 10.98 3.34
N SER A 147 -12.09 12.17 3.19
CA SER A 147 -11.93 12.81 1.88
C SER A 147 -10.52 13.29 1.56
N HIS A 148 -9.60 13.30 2.52
CA HIS A 148 -8.24 13.82 2.31
C HIS A 148 -7.20 12.71 2.33
N PHE A 149 -6.22 12.86 1.42
CA PHE A 149 -5.19 11.86 1.17
C PHE A 149 -3.82 12.50 0.96
N PHE A 150 -2.77 11.83 1.42
CA PHE A 150 -1.43 12.03 0.91
C PHE A 150 -1.14 10.98 -0.17
N ILE A 151 -0.60 11.40 -1.29
CA ILE A 151 -0.31 10.54 -2.43
C ILE A 151 1.17 10.66 -2.74
N GLY A 152 1.91 9.60 -2.49
CA GLY A 152 3.31 9.44 -2.83
C GLY A 152 3.48 9.07 -4.29
N THR A 153 4.51 9.61 -4.92
CA THR A 153 4.85 9.33 -6.32
C THR A 153 6.35 9.09 -6.48
N GLU A 154 6.76 8.70 -7.67
CA GLU A 154 8.19 8.57 -8.02
C GLU A 154 8.96 9.90 -7.91
N MET A 155 8.28 11.03 -7.96
CA MET A 155 8.91 12.35 -8.01
C MET A 155 8.68 13.20 -6.77
N GLY A 156 7.78 12.80 -5.89
CA GLY A 156 7.43 13.57 -4.70
C GLY A 156 6.14 13.12 -4.04
N ILE A 157 5.45 14.07 -3.43
CA ILE A 157 4.21 13.83 -2.69
C ILE A 157 3.19 14.92 -2.99
N HIS A 158 1.92 14.52 -3.09
CA HIS A 158 0.79 15.40 -3.25
C HIS A 158 -0.15 15.30 -2.04
N TYR A 159 -0.80 16.43 -1.73
CA TYR A 159 -1.92 16.47 -0.82
C TYR A 159 -3.19 16.65 -1.64
N ALA A 160 -4.17 15.77 -1.46
CA ALA A 160 -5.34 15.71 -2.31
C ALA A 160 -6.64 15.59 -1.51
N GLN A 161 -7.74 16.06 -2.10
CA GLN A 161 -9.09 15.90 -1.61
C GLN A 161 -9.96 15.23 -2.67
N LEU A 162 -10.67 14.19 -2.28
CA LEU A 162 -11.70 13.56 -3.08
C LEU A 162 -13.05 14.21 -2.77
N GLU A 163 -13.61 14.92 -3.74
CA GLU A 163 -14.89 15.61 -3.62
C GLU A 163 -15.67 15.54 -4.92
N ASN A 164 -16.97 15.20 -4.85
CA ASN A 164 -17.85 15.12 -6.02
C ASN A 164 -17.30 14.27 -7.17
N ASN A 165 -16.70 13.12 -6.85
CA ASN A 165 -16.05 12.22 -7.79
C ASN A 165 -14.89 12.86 -8.58
N ALA A 166 -14.22 13.83 -7.99
CA ALA A 166 -13.02 14.46 -8.52
C ALA A 166 -11.91 14.49 -7.46
N LEU A 167 -10.70 14.16 -7.87
CA LEU A 167 -9.51 14.28 -7.03
C LEU A 167 -8.89 15.66 -7.26
N LYS A 168 -8.99 16.51 -6.25
CA LYS A 168 -8.43 17.88 -6.29
C LYS A 168 -7.09 17.91 -5.56
N LEU A 169 -6.05 18.32 -6.24
CA LEU A 169 -4.75 18.56 -5.62
C LEU A 169 -4.81 19.85 -4.81
N ILE A 170 -4.39 19.79 -3.56
CA ILE A 170 -4.33 20.93 -2.66
C ILE A 170 -2.89 21.41 -2.60
N ASN A 171 -2.67 22.68 -2.92
CA ASN A 171 -1.33 23.27 -2.86
C ASN A 171 -0.78 23.23 -1.43
N CYS A 172 0.43 22.69 -1.29
CA CYS A 172 1.18 22.67 -0.05
C CYS A 172 2.68 22.84 -0.35
N ASP A 173 3.14 24.10 -0.39
CA ASP A 173 4.50 24.48 -0.81
C ASP A 173 5.61 23.67 -0.13
N LYS A 174 5.40 23.28 1.13
CA LYS A 174 6.39 22.51 1.88
C LYS A 174 6.45 21.05 1.45
N LEU A 175 5.30 20.43 1.16
CA LEU A 175 5.28 19.08 0.59
C LEU A 175 5.85 19.05 -0.81
N GLU A 176 5.60 20.08 -1.62
CA GLU A 176 6.19 20.22 -2.96
C GLU A 176 7.72 20.29 -2.95
N SER A 177 8.32 20.62 -1.79
CA SER A 177 9.78 20.60 -1.61
C SER A 177 10.35 19.17 -1.47
N VAL A 178 9.50 18.16 -1.25
CA VAL A 178 9.89 16.77 -1.21
C VAL A 178 10.09 16.27 -2.65
N LYS A 179 11.31 16.37 -3.14
CA LYS A 179 11.70 15.92 -4.49
C LYS A 179 12.46 14.60 -4.37
N ALA A 180 11.73 13.52 -4.13
CA ALA A 180 12.27 12.18 -3.97
C ALA A 180 11.20 11.14 -4.31
N GLN A 181 11.63 9.98 -4.79
CA GLN A 181 10.74 8.84 -4.92
C GLN A 181 10.24 8.43 -3.54
N VAL A 182 8.94 8.55 -3.34
CA VAL A 182 8.27 8.08 -2.12
C VAL A 182 8.11 6.56 -2.21
N SER A 183 8.45 5.86 -1.16
CA SER A 183 8.32 4.39 -1.11
C SER A 183 7.19 3.94 -0.20
N ASP A 184 6.91 4.70 0.85
CA ASP A 184 5.85 4.38 1.81
C ASP A 184 5.47 5.62 2.62
N LEU A 185 4.22 5.69 3.07
CA LEU A 185 3.66 6.78 3.86
C LEU A 185 3.05 6.24 5.15
N HIS A 186 3.19 6.97 6.22
CA HIS A 186 2.45 6.71 7.46
C HIS A 186 2.01 8.00 8.12
N PHE A 187 0.71 8.21 8.24
CA PHE A 187 0.15 9.37 8.91
C PHE A 187 -0.35 9.01 10.32
N ASP A 188 0.33 9.54 11.32
CA ASP A 188 -0.16 9.45 12.69
C ASP A 188 -1.19 10.56 12.95
N LYS A 189 -2.46 10.14 13.10
CA LYS A 189 -3.61 11.04 13.31
C LYS A 189 -3.55 11.76 14.66
N LYS A 190 -2.90 11.18 15.67
CA LYS A 190 -2.84 11.73 17.04
C LYS A 190 -1.87 12.90 17.15
N ILE A 191 -0.68 12.73 16.62
CA ILE A 191 0.34 13.79 16.59
C ILE A 191 0.27 14.65 15.34
N ARG A 192 -0.58 14.29 14.36
CA ARG A 192 -0.79 14.95 13.06
C ARG A 192 0.51 15.11 12.25
N LYS A 193 1.29 14.04 12.20
CA LYS A 193 2.54 13.99 11.45
C LYS A 193 2.51 12.89 10.40
N LEU A 194 3.01 13.21 9.22
CA LEU A 194 3.21 12.28 8.14
C LEU A 194 4.67 11.89 8.07
N PHE A 195 4.96 10.60 8.24
CA PHE A 195 6.25 10.01 7.98
C PHE A 195 6.32 9.62 6.49
N ILE A 196 7.33 10.09 5.81
CA ILE A 196 7.53 9.92 4.37
C ILE A 196 8.81 9.11 4.18
N GLY A 197 8.65 7.85 3.82
CA GLY A 197 9.75 6.96 3.43
C GLY A 197 10.15 7.26 1.99
N THR A 198 11.44 7.36 1.74
CA THR A 198 11.94 7.67 0.40
C THR A 198 13.03 6.69 -0.02
N PHE A 199 13.15 6.50 -1.34
CA PHE A 199 14.26 5.78 -1.92
C PHE A 199 15.51 6.70 -1.92
N LEU A 200 16.61 6.25 -1.32
CA LEU A 200 17.91 6.92 -1.24
C LEU A 200 17.95 8.28 -0.51
N ARG A 201 16.89 8.71 0.18
CA ARG A 201 16.88 9.99 0.91
C ARG A 201 16.39 9.89 2.35
N GLY A 202 16.20 8.66 2.85
CA GLY A 202 15.80 8.40 4.22
C GLY A 202 14.35 8.79 4.49
N ILE A 203 14.11 9.20 5.71
CA ILE A 203 12.78 9.58 6.21
C ILE A 203 12.67 11.08 6.29
N MET A 204 11.56 11.60 5.81
CA MET A 204 11.15 12.97 6.05
C MET A 204 9.87 12.96 6.90
N VAL A 205 9.65 13.98 7.68
CA VAL A 205 8.45 14.11 8.50
C VAL A 205 7.79 15.45 8.20
N TYR A 206 6.55 15.40 7.74
CA TYR A 206 5.71 16.59 7.58
C TYR A 206 4.80 16.76 8.78
N ASP A 207 4.91 17.89 9.48
CA ASP A 207 4.04 18.25 10.59
C ASP A 207 2.91 19.15 10.06
N MET A 208 1.68 18.64 10.12
CA MET A 208 0.50 19.37 9.64
C MET A 208 0.15 20.58 10.50
N ASN A 209 0.58 20.63 11.77
CA ASN A 209 0.28 21.75 12.66
C ASN A 209 1.16 22.94 12.36
N THR A 210 2.45 22.69 12.15
CA THR A 210 3.44 23.72 11.83
C THR A 210 3.62 23.95 10.34
N LYS A 211 3.06 23.08 9.51
CA LYS A 211 3.24 23.05 8.04
C LYS A 211 4.72 23.04 7.63
N SER A 212 5.53 22.27 8.33
CA SER A 212 6.97 22.17 8.08
C SER A 212 7.37 20.74 7.75
N VAL A 213 8.40 20.61 6.92
CA VAL A 213 9.06 19.32 6.64
C VAL A 213 10.42 19.32 7.33
N ILE A 214 10.69 18.30 8.12
CA ILE A 214 11.99 18.06 8.74
C ILE A 214 12.60 16.77 8.19
N ARG A 215 13.92 16.67 8.29
CA ARG A 215 14.70 15.48 7.96
C ARG A 215 15.48 15.05 9.19
N PRO A 216 14.90 14.23 10.06
CA PRO A 216 15.61 13.75 11.23
C PRO A 216 16.82 12.91 10.81
N ASP A 217 17.91 13.06 11.54
CA ASP A 217 19.09 12.21 11.35
C ASP A 217 18.91 10.93 12.18
N TYR A 218 18.58 9.85 11.52
CA TYR A 218 18.39 8.55 12.15
C TYR A 218 19.69 7.74 12.21
N ASN A 219 20.79 8.23 11.61
CA ASN A 219 22.06 7.49 11.51
C ASN A 219 21.87 6.03 11.02
N LEU A 220 20.97 5.84 10.08
CA LEU A 220 20.74 4.55 9.46
C LEU A 220 21.86 4.20 8.50
N LYS A 221 22.29 2.93 8.49
CA LYS A 221 23.30 2.45 7.52
C LYS A 221 22.78 2.48 6.09
N ASP A 222 21.48 2.24 5.92
CA ASP A 222 20.78 2.32 4.65
C ASP A 222 19.67 3.34 4.77
N ILE A 223 19.62 4.25 3.81
CA ILE A 223 18.64 5.34 3.73
C ILE A 223 17.52 5.08 2.74
N SER A 224 17.49 3.90 2.11
CA SER A 224 16.38 3.47 1.25
C SER A 224 15.29 2.83 2.10
N ILE A 225 14.24 3.59 2.36
CA ILE A 225 13.11 3.10 3.14
C ILE A 225 12.20 2.26 2.23
N THR A 226 11.75 1.11 2.72
CA THR A 226 10.84 0.23 1.97
C THR A 226 9.43 0.21 2.56
N ARG A 227 9.33 0.20 3.92
CA ARG A 227 8.03 0.14 4.60
C ARG A 227 8.07 0.75 5.99
N PHE A 228 6.91 1.26 6.39
CA PHE A 228 6.58 1.63 7.76
C PHE A 228 5.55 0.64 8.35
N LYS A 229 5.70 0.32 9.63
CA LYS A 229 4.70 -0.43 10.37
C LYS A 229 4.56 0.13 11.79
N PRO A 230 3.45 0.80 12.13
CA PRO A 230 3.23 1.24 13.50
C PRO A 230 3.14 0.03 14.44
N LEU A 231 3.88 0.08 15.54
CA LEU A 231 3.81 -0.90 16.62
C LEU A 231 2.82 -0.48 17.72
N ASN A 232 2.82 0.80 18.03
CA ASN A 232 1.96 1.43 19.01
C ASN A 232 1.94 2.96 18.78
N ASP A 233 1.29 3.71 19.66
CA ASP A 233 1.15 5.17 19.57
C ASP A 233 2.48 5.97 19.56
N LYS A 234 3.60 5.33 19.82
CA LYS A 234 4.91 6.02 19.94
C LYS A 234 6.00 5.42 19.09
N GLU A 235 5.83 4.20 18.62
CA GLU A 235 6.89 3.46 17.97
C GLU A 235 6.48 3.01 16.57
N LEU A 236 7.36 3.27 15.63
CA LEU A 236 7.24 2.91 14.24
C LEU A 236 8.40 2.00 13.82
N LEU A 237 8.10 0.84 13.25
CA LEU A 237 9.10 0.03 12.56
C LEU A 237 9.37 0.63 11.18
N ILE A 238 10.64 0.60 10.80
CA ILE A 238 11.15 1.06 9.52
C ILE A 238 11.91 -0.09 8.91
N ALA A 239 11.43 -0.58 7.78
CA ALA A 239 12.19 -1.52 6.97
C ALA A 239 13.02 -0.75 5.93
N THR A 240 14.25 -1.20 5.70
CA THR A 240 15.19 -0.61 4.74
C THR A 240 15.63 -1.63 3.71
N ASP A 241 16.12 -1.16 2.55
CA ASP A 241 16.65 -2.02 1.50
C ASP A 241 18.11 -2.40 1.80
N GLY A 242 18.29 -3.48 2.56
CA GLY A 242 19.61 -4.01 2.93
C GLY A 242 20.10 -3.63 4.34
N GLY A 243 19.55 -2.60 4.97
CA GLY A 243 19.92 -2.18 6.34
C GLY A 243 19.14 -2.88 7.46
N GLY A 244 18.17 -3.72 7.13
CA GLY A 244 17.34 -4.44 8.08
C GLY A 244 16.12 -3.63 8.55
N VAL A 245 15.60 -3.99 9.74
CA VAL A 245 14.44 -3.34 10.36
C VAL A 245 14.87 -2.57 11.59
N HIS A 246 14.43 -1.33 11.68
CA HIS A 246 14.72 -0.44 12.80
C HIS A 246 13.42 -0.01 13.48
N LYS A 247 13.49 0.26 14.77
CA LYS A 247 12.40 0.85 15.53
C LYS A 247 12.74 2.28 15.88
N ILE A 248 11.85 3.21 15.58
CA ILE A 248 12.00 4.62 15.98
C ILE A 248 10.89 5.06 16.92
N ASN A 249 11.21 6.03 17.75
CA ASN A 249 10.22 6.78 18.52
C ASN A 249 9.69 7.93 17.65
N MET A 250 8.37 8.02 17.45
CA MET A 250 7.73 9.01 16.57
C MET A 250 7.75 10.45 17.13
N ASP A 251 7.89 10.62 18.45
CA ASP A 251 7.97 11.94 19.09
C ASP A 251 9.39 12.53 19.04
N THR A 252 10.38 11.70 19.38
CA THR A 252 11.78 12.13 19.50
C THR A 252 12.61 11.88 18.25
N TYR A 253 12.11 11.09 17.31
CA TYR A 253 12.77 10.65 16.10
C TYR A 253 14.08 9.87 16.35
N GLN A 254 14.21 9.26 17.51
CA GLN A 254 15.40 8.48 17.85
C GLN A 254 15.18 6.99 17.58
N ILE A 255 16.24 6.32 17.16
CA ILE A 255 16.25 4.86 17.08
C ILE A 255 16.17 4.30 18.50
N VAL A 256 15.24 3.38 18.70
CA VAL A 256 15.09 2.65 19.95
C VAL A 256 16.03 1.43 19.93
N PRO A 257 16.95 1.29 20.89
CA PRO A 257 18.07 0.34 20.82
C PRO A 257 17.69 -1.15 20.90
N GLU A 258 16.44 -1.49 21.10
CA GLU A 258 16.03 -2.91 21.16
C GLU A 258 15.63 -3.41 19.80
N ILE A 259 16.52 -4.23 19.18
CA ILE A 259 16.13 -4.93 18.00
C ILE A 259 16.85 -6.20 17.79
N VAL A 260 16.05 -7.08 17.38
CA VAL A 260 16.34 -8.35 16.76
C VAL A 260 17.45 -8.18 15.71
N ALA A 261 18.69 -8.17 16.19
CA ALA A 261 19.87 -7.91 15.38
C ALA A 261 20.26 -9.07 14.45
N ASP A 262 19.55 -10.22 14.51
CA ASP A 262 20.01 -11.46 13.88
C ASP A 262 19.05 -12.15 12.91
N TYR A 263 17.99 -11.48 12.49
CA TYR A 263 17.16 -12.04 11.42
C TYR A 263 17.31 -11.20 10.16
N ASN A 264 17.91 -11.80 9.12
CA ASN A 264 17.80 -11.35 7.74
C ASN A 264 16.35 -11.42 7.31
N LEU A 265 15.55 -10.45 7.76
CA LEU A 265 14.19 -10.21 7.32
C LEU A 265 14.22 -9.36 6.04
N SER A 266 14.63 -9.97 4.95
CA SER A 266 14.23 -9.54 3.61
C SER A 266 12.75 -9.89 3.36
N LEU A 267 11.90 -9.65 4.38
CA LEU A 267 10.53 -10.12 4.42
C LEU A 267 9.65 -9.06 5.10
N ILE A 268 9.40 -8.00 4.38
CA ILE A 268 8.14 -7.23 4.58
C ILE A 268 7.74 -6.61 3.25
#